data_3a5063b0af28f8cea0d3708aa1ab8102
#
_entry.id   3a5063b0af28f8cea0d3708aa1ab8102
#
_cell.length_a   1.000
_cell.length_b   1.000
_cell.length_c   1.000
_cell.angle_alpha   90.00
_cell.angle_beta   90.00
_cell.angle_gamma   90.00
#
_symmetry.space_group_name_H-M   'P 1'
#
loop_
_entity.id
_entity.type
_entity.pdbx_description
1 polymer ?
#
loop_
_entity_poly.entity_id
_entity_poly.type
_entity_poly.pdbx_seq_one_letter_code
_entity_poly.pdbx_strand_id
1 'polypeptide(L)'
;MSTTPQDAVCRWLEENLNWSGVQFLGPLSGGNSNLTWHFSSHEQSCVVRTTPDEAISPNSARGIERESKVLKLVQGVVKAPKLLAWCEDLNVMGRSFLVQEWIDGRSVTETLPNPDWDPISAANALGEDMMRQLSDVHSIAWPNEDLSTLGRPDNFVSRQVERWIAVRKD
;
A
#
# COMPACT_ATOMS: atom_id res chain seq x y z
N MET A 1 11.03 13.95 26.65
CA MET A 1 11.51 13.74 25.27
C MET A 1 10.29 13.55 24.39
N SER A 2 10.14 14.33 23.33
CA SER A 2 9.03 14.14 22.40
C SER A 2 9.23 12.83 21.64
N THR A 3 8.29 11.91 21.74
CA THR A 3 8.31 10.64 21.01
C THR A 3 8.04 10.95 19.54
N THR A 4 8.88 10.50 18.63
CA THR A 4 8.65 10.67 17.21
C THR A 4 7.52 9.74 16.74
N PRO A 5 6.83 10.04 15.63
CA PRO A 5 5.85 9.11 15.04
C PRO A 5 6.44 7.71 14.78
N GLN A 6 7.71 7.65 14.38
CA GLN A 6 8.40 6.39 14.11
C GLN A 6 8.62 5.58 15.40
N ASP A 7 9.01 6.23 16.51
CA ASP A 7 9.15 5.56 17.81
C ASP A 7 7.82 5.03 18.33
N ALA A 8 6.74 5.76 18.08
CA ALA A 8 5.40 5.31 18.44
C ALA A 8 4.96 4.07 17.63
N VAL A 9 5.29 4.04 16.34
CA VAL A 9 5.04 2.88 15.48
C VAL A 9 5.90 1.68 15.91
N CYS A 10 7.18 1.87 16.27
CA CYS A 10 8.01 0.78 16.80
C CYS A 10 7.34 0.09 17.99
N ARG A 11 6.93 0.86 18.98
CA ARG A 11 6.24 0.32 20.19
C ARG A 11 4.93 -0.38 19.81
N TRP A 12 4.14 0.22 18.93
CA TRP A 12 2.89 -0.38 18.49
C TRP A 12 3.11 -1.72 17.79
N LEU A 13 4.14 -1.84 16.94
CA LEU A 13 4.50 -3.10 16.28
C LEU A 13 4.92 -4.17 17.29
N GLU A 14 5.69 -3.80 18.32
CA GLU A 14 6.09 -4.71 19.39
C GLU A 14 4.87 -5.22 20.17
N GLU A 15 3.93 -4.34 20.51
CA GLU A 15 2.74 -4.66 21.30
C GLU A 15 1.70 -5.48 20.53
N ASN A 16 1.51 -5.21 19.23
CA ASN A 16 0.41 -5.78 18.46
C ASN A 16 0.80 -6.96 17.56
N LEU A 17 2.08 -7.07 17.20
CA LEU A 17 2.58 -8.17 16.36
C LEU A 17 3.48 -9.15 17.14
N ASN A 18 3.67 -8.94 18.43
CA ASN A 18 4.59 -9.71 19.28
C ASN A 18 6.03 -9.70 18.74
N TRP A 19 6.43 -8.60 18.14
CA TRP A 19 7.79 -8.40 17.67
C TRP A 19 8.67 -7.88 18.82
N SER A 20 9.99 -8.01 18.69
CA SER A 20 10.95 -7.47 19.66
C SER A 20 12.09 -6.77 18.96
N GLY A 21 12.55 -5.66 19.55
CA GLY A 21 13.67 -4.88 19.02
C GLY A 21 13.36 -4.23 17.69
N VAL A 22 12.14 -3.72 17.53
CA VAL A 22 11.72 -3.04 16.31
C VAL A 22 12.47 -1.74 16.13
N GLN A 23 13.00 -1.53 14.93
CA GLN A 23 13.75 -0.33 14.55
C GLN A 23 13.20 0.25 13.25
N PHE A 24 13.14 1.57 13.18
CA PHE A 24 12.90 2.30 11.96
C PHE A 24 14.17 2.35 11.12
N LEU A 25 14.14 1.79 9.91
CA LEU A 25 15.30 1.76 9.01
C LEU A 25 15.34 2.93 8.04
N GLY A 26 14.22 3.55 7.75
CA GLY A 26 14.16 4.72 6.89
C GLY A 26 12.90 4.82 6.05
N PRO A 27 12.71 5.95 5.37
CA PRO A 27 11.67 6.10 4.38
C PRO A 27 12.04 5.34 3.10
N LEU A 28 11.01 4.78 2.43
CA LEU A 28 11.14 4.19 1.11
C LEU A 28 10.72 5.22 0.05
N SER A 29 11.54 5.34 -1.00
CA SER A 29 11.26 6.21 -2.14
C SER A 29 10.29 5.55 -3.13
N GLY A 30 9.58 6.36 -3.92
CA GLY A 30 8.75 5.90 -5.04
C GLY A 30 7.25 6.10 -4.90
N GLY A 31 6.75 6.68 -3.79
CA GLY A 31 5.35 7.03 -3.63
C GLY A 31 5.14 8.55 -3.56
N ASN A 32 4.28 9.11 -4.42
CA ASN A 32 4.01 10.55 -4.45
C ASN A 32 2.88 11.01 -3.51
N SER A 33 2.10 10.07 -2.96
CA SER A 33 0.86 10.41 -2.23
C SER A 33 0.85 9.96 -0.77
N ASN A 34 1.64 8.95 -0.42
CA ASN A 34 1.68 8.37 0.92
C ASN A 34 3.12 8.23 1.40
N LEU A 35 3.31 8.36 2.70
CA LEU A 35 4.59 8.01 3.34
C LEU A 35 4.69 6.49 3.43
N THR A 36 5.85 5.98 3.06
CA THR A 36 6.17 4.56 3.10
C THR A 36 7.47 4.37 3.89
N TRP A 37 7.42 3.60 4.94
CA TRP A 37 8.50 3.43 5.90
C TRP A 37 8.89 1.97 6.05
N HIS A 38 10.18 1.71 6.17
CA HIS A 38 10.73 0.39 6.44
C HIS A 38 11.02 0.24 7.93
N PHE A 39 10.49 -0.82 8.53
CA PHE A 39 10.78 -1.24 9.89
C PHE A 39 11.31 -2.67 9.89
N SER A 40 12.18 -2.98 10.84
CA SER A 40 12.73 -4.32 11.01
C SER A 40 12.78 -4.66 12.49
N SER A 41 12.57 -5.92 12.80
CA SER A 41 12.89 -6.55 14.07
C SER A 41 14.10 -7.49 13.90
N HIS A 42 14.44 -8.26 14.93
CA HIS A 42 15.52 -9.26 14.83
C HIS A 42 15.26 -10.35 13.79
N GLU A 43 14.00 -10.67 13.51
CA GLU A 43 13.62 -11.82 12.67
C GLU A 43 12.81 -11.42 11.44
N GLN A 44 12.22 -10.24 11.42
CA GLN A 44 11.22 -9.87 10.42
C GLN A 44 11.35 -8.41 10.01
N SER A 45 10.90 -8.11 8.81
CA SER A 45 10.78 -6.74 8.30
C SER A 45 9.36 -6.47 7.81
N CYS A 46 8.95 -5.21 7.87
CA CYS A 46 7.67 -4.78 7.32
C CYS A 46 7.74 -3.39 6.70
N VAL A 47 6.73 -3.09 5.94
CA VAL A 47 6.48 -1.77 5.38
C VAL A 47 5.27 -1.16 6.08
N VAL A 48 5.44 0.03 6.63
CA VAL A 48 4.34 0.83 7.18
C VAL A 48 3.99 1.93 6.18
N ARG A 49 2.71 2.05 5.84
CA ARG A 49 2.21 3.09 4.95
C ARG A 49 1.19 3.96 5.66
N THR A 50 1.33 5.26 5.47
CA THR A 50 0.47 6.26 6.09
C THR A 50 0.38 7.51 5.22
N THR A 51 -0.53 8.41 5.58
CA THR A 51 -0.65 9.72 4.91
C THR A 51 0.44 10.68 5.37
N PRO A 52 0.88 11.65 4.55
CA PRO A 52 1.73 12.75 5.00
C PRO A 52 0.99 13.66 6.01
N ASP A 53 1.76 14.45 6.77
CA ASP A 53 1.21 15.39 7.78
C ASP A 53 0.33 16.45 7.12
N GLU A 54 0.77 16.97 6.00
CA GLU A 54 -0.02 17.86 5.15
C GLU A 54 -0.74 17.03 4.09
N ALA A 55 -1.87 16.44 4.48
CA ALA A 55 -2.69 15.69 3.54
C ALA A 55 -3.21 16.64 2.46
N ILE A 56 -2.77 16.42 1.23
CA ILE A 56 -3.15 17.18 0.04
C ILE A 56 -4.68 17.16 -0.17
N SER A 57 -5.39 16.24 0.45
CA SER A 57 -6.84 16.08 0.33
C SER A 57 -7.43 15.40 1.56
N PRO A 58 -8.64 15.80 2.00
CA PRO A 58 -9.40 15.09 3.03
C PRO A 58 -9.65 13.61 2.70
N ASN A 59 -9.48 13.22 1.44
CA ASN A 59 -9.63 11.84 0.98
C ASN A 59 -8.36 10.99 1.14
N SER A 60 -7.23 11.57 1.52
CA SER A 60 -5.96 10.84 1.67
C SER A 60 -6.05 9.75 2.74
N ALA A 61 -6.62 10.05 3.90
CA ALA A 61 -6.84 9.06 4.97
C ALA A 61 -7.71 7.88 4.51
N ARG A 62 -8.77 8.17 3.72
CA ARG A 62 -9.60 7.13 3.10
C ARG A 62 -8.84 6.29 2.09
N GLY A 63 -7.77 6.81 1.48
CA GLY A 63 -6.89 6.07 0.56
C GLY A 63 -6.18 4.92 1.25
N ILE A 64 -5.59 5.16 2.42
CA ILE A 64 -4.89 4.14 3.22
C ILE A 64 -5.88 3.08 3.76
N GLU A 65 -7.03 3.51 4.29
CA GLU A 65 -8.09 2.57 4.70
C GLU A 65 -8.56 1.68 3.54
N ARG A 66 -8.78 2.27 2.38
CA ARG A 66 -9.16 1.52 1.18
C ARG A 66 -8.07 0.52 0.76
N GLU A 67 -6.82 0.93 0.82
CA GLU A 67 -5.68 0.06 0.51
C GLU A 67 -5.63 -1.14 1.47
N SER A 68 -5.83 -0.94 2.77
CA SER A 68 -5.88 -2.04 3.74
C SER A 68 -7.00 -3.04 3.44
N LYS A 69 -8.19 -2.56 3.06
CA LYS A 69 -9.33 -3.40 2.67
C LYS A 69 -9.05 -4.18 1.38
N VAL A 70 -8.43 -3.52 0.38
CA VAL A 70 -8.05 -4.19 -0.87
C VAL A 70 -7.02 -5.27 -0.62
N LEU A 71 -5.95 -4.98 0.14
CA LEU A 71 -4.92 -5.97 0.46
C LEU A 71 -5.51 -7.20 1.15
N LYS A 72 -6.41 -6.98 2.12
CA LYS A 72 -7.12 -8.07 2.80
C LYS A 72 -7.94 -8.92 1.84
N LEU A 73 -8.64 -8.28 0.90
CA LEU A 73 -9.50 -8.96 -0.07
C LEU A 73 -8.72 -9.80 -1.08
N VAL A 74 -7.61 -9.26 -1.60
CA VAL A 74 -6.84 -9.94 -2.65
C VAL A 74 -5.85 -10.97 -2.12
N GLN A 75 -5.74 -11.07 -0.80
CA GLN A 75 -4.81 -11.99 -0.14
C GLN A 75 -5.09 -13.44 -0.52
N GLY A 76 -4.09 -14.12 -1.06
CA GLY A 76 -4.20 -15.50 -1.54
C GLY A 76 -4.77 -15.65 -2.95
N VAL A 77 -5.26 -14.57 -3.58
CA VAL A 77 -5.75 -14.56 -4.97
C VAL A 77 -4.73 -13.90 -5.89
N VAL A 78 -4.18 -12.78 -5.47
CA VAL A 78 -3.23 -11.99 -6.25
C VAL A 78 -1.88 -11.96 -5.54
N LYS A 79 -0.79 -11.90 -6.28
CA LYS A 79 0.55 -11.65 -5.71
C LYS A 79 0.67 -10.20 -5.24
N ALA A 80 0.22 -9.96 -4.03
CA ALA A 80 0.31 -8.67 -3.35
C ALA A 80 0.94 -8.86 -1.97
N PRO A 81 1.55 -7.82 -1.39
CA PRO A 81 2.06 -7.88 -0.02
C PRO A 81 0.94 -8.27 0.95
N LYS A 82 1.22 -9.15 1.91
CA LYS A 82 0.24 -9.49 2.94
C LYS A 82 -0.01 -8.29 3.83
N LEU A 83 -1.27 -8.03 4.13
CA LEU A 83 -1.63 -7.11 5.19
C LEU A 83 -1.34 -7.79 6.53
N LEU A 84 -0.37 -7.29 7.28
CA LEU A 84 0.00 -7.79 8.60
C LEU A 84 -0.89 -7.18 9.69
N ALA A 85 -1.18 -5.88 9.58
CA ALA A 85 -2.03 -5.18 10.53
C ALA A 85 -2.60 -3.88 9.95
N TRP A 86 -3.67 -3.39 10.57
CA TRP A 86 -4.27 -2.09 10.34
C TRP A 86 -4.45 -1.37 11.67
N CYS A 87 -3.95 -0.15 11.78
CA CYS A 87 -4.10 0.71 12.96
C CYS A 87 -4.93 1.94 12.61
N GLU A 88 -6.08 2.08 13.25
CA GLU A 88 -6.96 3.25 13.16
C GLU A 88 -6.89 4.14 14.40
N ASP A 89 -6.13 3.72 15.42
CA ASP A 89 -5.95 4.52 16.63
C ASP A 89 -5.04 5.73 16.35
N LEU A 90 -5.67 6.90 16.30
CA LEU A 90 -4.99 8.16 16.07
C LEU A 90 -4.07 8.57 17.24
N ASN A 91 -4.24 7.98 18.43
CA ASN A 91 -3.37 8.29 19.57
C ASN A 91 -1.94 7.76 19.38
N VAL A 92 -1.73 6.81 18.49
CA VAL A 92 -0.39 6.25 18.22
C VAL A 92 0.52 7.30 17.58
N MET A 93 0.06 7.91 16.46
CA MET A 93 0.88 8.88 15.73
C MET A 93 0.07 9.99 15.03
N GLY A 94 -1.16 10.23 15.46
CA GLY A 94 -2.02 11.28 14.90
C GLY A 94 -2.78 10.89 13.63
N ARG A 95 -2.53 9.70 13.07
CA ARG A 95 -3.13 9.22 11.83
C ARG A 95 -3.12 7.70 11.74
N SER A 96 -4.03 7.15 10.94
CA SER A 96 -4.09 5.72 10.68
C SER A 96 -2.93 5.26 9.78
N PHE A 97 -2.58 3.99 9.91
CA PHE A 97 -1.56 3.36 9.08
C PHE A 97 -1.83 1.88 8.86
N LEU A 98 -1.32 1.35 7.76
CA LEU A 98 -1.29 -0.08 7.51
C LEU A 98 0.13 -0.61 7.62
N VAL A 99 0.21 -1.87 8.01
CA VAL A 99 1.45 -2.65 8.08
C VAL A 99 1.33 -3.79 7.08
N GLN A 100 2.26 -3.87 6.16
CA GLN A 100 2.32 -4.95 5.17
C GLN A 100 3.68 -5.65 5.21
N GLU A 101 3.72 -6.86 4.70
CA GLU A 101 4.96 -7.64 4.64
C GLU A 101 6.02 -6.92 3.81
N TRP A 102 7.27 -7.10 4.21
CA TRP A 102 8.41 -6.75 3.39
C TRP A 102 8.59 -7.77 2.28
N ILE A 103 8.66 -7.30 1.04
CA ILE A 103 9.02 -8.15 -0.11
C ILE A 103 10.42 -7.76 -0.52
N ASP A 104 11.33 -8.72 -0.44
CA ASP A 104 12.69 -8.53 -0.93
C ASP A 104 12.66 -8.54 -2.47
N GLY A 105 13.16 -7.46 -3.06
CA GLY A 105 13.13 -7.29 -4.51
C GLY A 105 13.51 -5.89 -4.95
N ARG A 106 13.50 -5.70 -6.25
CA ARG A 106 13.74 -4.40 -6.88
C ARG A 106 12.63 -4.07 -7.85
N SER A 107 12.20 -2.81 -7.81
CA SER A 107 11.25 -2.32 -8.80
C SER A 107 11.88 -2.27 -10.19
N VAL A 108 11.16 -2.76 -11.18
CA VAL A 108 11.50 -2.56 -12.58
C VAL A 108 11.04 -1.15 -12.97
N THR A 109 11.97 -0.32 -13.38
CA THR A 109 11.70 1.05 -13.82
C THR A 109 12.19 1.22 -15.27
N GLU A 110 13.11 2.14 -15.52
CA GLU A 110 13.68 2.37 -16.86
C GLU A 110 14.74 1.33 -17.24
N THR A 111 15.29 0.64 -16.23
CA THR A 111 16.34 -0.36 -16.43
C THR A 111 15.96 -1.66 -15.73
N LEU A 112 16.46 -2.78 -16.28
CA LEU A 112 16.31 -4.08 -15.62
C LEU A 112 17.06 -4.10 -14.29
N PRO A 113 16.52 -4.74 -13.25
CA PRO A 113 17.17 -4.85 -11.93
C PRO A 113 18.50 -5.59 -11.94
N ASN A 114 18.67 -6.51 -12.88
CA ASN A 114 19.91 -7.24 -13.11
C ASN A 114 20.41 -6.96 -14.54
N PRO A 115 21.59 -6.36 -14.69
CA PRO A 115 22.15 -6.03 -16.00
C PRO A 115 22.54 -7.27 -16.82
N ASP A 116 22.71 -8.44 -16.19
CA ASP A 116 23.09 -9.68 -16.88
C ASP A 116 21.87 -10.39 -17.50
N TRP A 117 20.66 -9.91 -17.26
CA TRP A 117 19.48 -10.49 -17.89
C TRP A 117 19.41 -10.09 -19.36
N ASP A 118 19.08 -11.10 -20.21
CA ASP A 118 18.72 -10.80 -21.58
C ASP A 118 17.46 -9.94 -21.64
N PRO A 119 17.51 -8.73 -22.22
CA PRO A 119 16.39 -7.79 -22.16
C PRO A 119 15.10 -8.31 -22.80
N ILE A 120 15.20 -9.09 -23.88
CA ILE A 120 14.03 -9.64 -24.57
C ILE A 120 13.36 -10.72 -23.73
N SER A 121 14.14 -11.66 -23.20
CA SER A 121 13.64 -12.71 -22.34
C SER A 121 13.03 -12.15 -21.05
N ALA A 122 13.67 -11.15 -20.45
CA ALA A 122 13.16 -10.48 -19.26
C ALA A 122 11.85 -9.72 -19.54
N ALA A 123 11.76 -9.00 -20.66
CA ALA A 123 10.53 -8.29 -21.04
C ALA A 123 9.37 -9.28 -21.27
N ASN A 124 9.62 -10.40 -21.95
CA ASN A 124 8.60 -11.42 -22.17
C ASN A 124 8.12 -12.02 -20.85
N ALA A 125 9.03 -12.42 -19.96
CA ALA A 125 8.70 -13.01 -18.66
C ALA A 125 7.90 -12.03 -17.78
N LEU A 126 8.30 -10.76 -17.74
CA LEU A 126 7.58 -9.71 -17.03
C LEU A 126 6.19 -9.48 -17.63
N GLY A 127 6.06 -9.41 -18.94
CA GLY A 127 4.79 -9.25 -19.63
C GLY A 127 3.83 -10.42 -19.36
N GLU A 128 4.31 -11.64 -19.42
CA GLU A 128 3.53 -12.84 -19.10
C GLU A 128 3.05 -12.83 -17.64
N ASP A 129 3.94 -12.48 -16.68
CA ASP A 129 3.56 -12.41 -15.27
C ASP A 129 2.55 -11.29 -14.99
N MET A 130 2.72 -10.14 -15.63
CA MET A 130 1.74 -9.04 -15.55
C MET A 130 0.36 -9.47 -16.06
N MET A 131 0.29 -10.13 -17.21
CA MET A 131 -0.99 -10.61 -17.76
C MET A 131 -1.63 -11.67 -16.89
N ARG A 132 -0.84 -12.56 -16.29
CA ARG A 132 -1.34 -13.54 -15.33
C ARG A 132 -1.91 -12.86 -14.09
N GLN A 133 -1.19 -11.93 -13.49
CA GLN A 133 -1.67 -11.20 -12.32
C GLN A 133 -2.92 -10.35 -12.64
N LEU A 134 -3.00 -9.75 -13.81
CA LEU A 134 -4.22 -9.05 -14.25
C LEU A 134 -5.41 -10.01 -14.38
N SER A 135 -5.17 -11.21 -14.90
CA SER A 135 -6.20 -12.27 -14.95
C SER A 135 -6.66 -12.67 -13.55
N ASP A 136 -5.73 -12.81 -12.60
CA ASP A 136 -6.06 -13.14 -11.21
C ASP A 136 -6.93 -12.04 -10.57
N VAL A 137 -6.60 -10.76 -10.79
CA VAL A 137 -7.44 -9.63 -10.35
C VAL A 137 -8.85 -9.71 -10.97
N HIS A 138 -8.96 -10.01 -12.26
CA HIS A 138 -10.24 -10.12 -12.95
C HIS A 138 -11.05 -11.36 -12.52
N SER A 139 -10.41 -12.35 -11.91
CA SER A 139 -11.10 -13.54 -11.38
C SER A 139 -11.83 -13.28 -10.07
N ILE A 140 -11.57 -12.16 -9.41
CA ILE A 140 -12.24 -11.78 -8.17
C ILE A 140 -13.73 -11.53 -8.47
N ALA A 141 -14.59 -12.30 -7.82
CA ALA A 141 -16.01 -12.23 -8.04
C ALA A 141 -16.59 -10.85 -7.68
N TRP A 142 -17.35 -10.29 -8.61
CA TRP A 142 -18.08 -9.03 -8.45
C TRP A 142 -19.56 -9.24 -8.80
N PRO A 143 -20.54 -8.71 -8.04
CA PRO A 143 -20.38 -7.93 -6.81
C PRO A 143 -20.00 -8.81 -5.59
N ASN A 144 -19.23 -8.23 -4.69
CA ASN A 144 -18.81 -8.83 -3.43
C ASN A 144 -19.15 -7.82 -2.31
N GLU A 145 -19.68 -8.28 -1.18
CA GLU A 145 -20.07 -7.41 -0.07
C GLU A 145 -18.90 -6.54 0.43
N ASP A 146 -17.71 -7.12 0.52
CA ASP A 146 -16.51 -6.41 0.94
C ASP A 146 -16.11 -5.31 -0.06
N LEU A 147 -16.27 -5.54 -1.36
CA LEU A 147 -15.98 -4.58 -2.42
C LEU A 147 -17.01 -3.46 -2.50
N SER A 148 -18.26 -3.71 -2.11
CA SER A 148 -19.32 -2.69 -2.12
C SER A 148 -18.97 -1.47 -1.27
N THR A 149 -18.13 -1.66 -0.24
CA THR A 149 -17.65 -0.58 0.64
C THR A 149 -16.55 0.28 0.02
N LEU A 150 -15.87 -0.20 -1.03
CA LEU A 150 -14.73 0.48 -1.65
C LEU A 150 -15.13 1.57 -2.65
N GLY A 151 -16.34 1.53 -3.18
CA GLY A 151 -16.78 2.50 -4.15
C GLY A 151 -18.23 2.33 -4.58
N ARG A 152 -18.69 3.25 -5.40
CA ARG A 152 -20.00 3.21 -6.04
C ARG A 152 -19.81 2.89 -7.51
N PRO A 153 -20.19 1.69 -8.01
CA PRO A 153 -20.01 1.33 -9.41
C PRO A 153 -20.94 2.13 -10.34
N ASP A 154 -22.14 2.47 -9.85
CA ASP A 154 -23.16 3.13 -10.68
C ASP A 154 -22.75 4.51 -11.15
N ASN A 155 -22.97 4.78 -12.44
CA ASN A 155 -22.68 6.07 -13.06
C ASN A 155 -21.23 6.56 -12.88
N PHE A 156 -20.28 5.62 -12.75
CA PHE A 156 -18.86 5.97 -12.46
C PHE A 156 -18.31 7.01 -13.44
N VAL A 157 -18.47 6.79 -14.74
CA VAL A 157 -17.93 7.69 -15.78
C VAL A 157 -18.54 9.09 -15.67
N SER A 158 -19.88 9.20 -15.55
CA SER A 158 -20.57 10.50 -15.43
C SER A 158 -20.07 11.27 -14.20
N ARG A 159 -19.96 10.61 -13.04
CA ARG A 159 -19.44 11.24 -11.83
C ARG A 159 -17.98 11.68 -11.95
N GLN A 160 -17.14 10.94 -12.67
CA GLN A 160 -15.76 11.35 -12.91
C GLN A 160 -15.70 12.58 -13.81
N VAL A 161 -16.48 12.61 -14.88
CA VAL A 161 -16.59 13.78 -15.77
C VAL A 161 -17.05 15.02 -15.00
N GLU A 162 -18.12 14.91 -14.21
CA GLU A 162 -18.63 16.02 -13.38
C GLU A 162 -17.57 16.52 -12.39
N ARG A 163 -16.86 15.60 -11.73
CA ARG A 163 -15.78 15.95 -10.81
C ARG A 163 -14.66 16.74 -11.50
N TRP A 164 -14.22 16.29 -12.67
CA TRP A 164 -13.15 16.99 -13.41
C TRP A 164 -13.60 18.33 -13.96
N ILE A 165 -14.88 18.46 -14.36
CA ILE A 165 -15.46 19.75 -14.74
C ILE A 165 -15.47 20.72 -13.55
N ALA A 166 -15.81 20.24 -12.35
CA ALA A 166 -15.82 21.07 -11.14
C ALA A 166 -14.42 21.57 -10.80
N VAL A 167 -13.41 20.68 -10.79
CA VAL A 167 -11.99 21.05 -10.50
C VAL A 167 -11.43 22.07 -11.51
N ARG A 168 -11.94 22.09 -12.74
CA ARG A 168 -11.47 23.03 -13.76
C ARG A 168 -12.06 24.43 -13.63
N LYS A 169 -13.08 24.61 -12.80
CA LYS A 169 -13.76 25.90 -12.60
C LYS A 169 -13.19 26.72 -11.45
N ASP A 170 -12.33 26.11 -10.61
CA ASP A 170 -11.54 26.75 -9.58
C ASP A 170 -10.13 27.08 -10.08
#